data_53c00e12da35b35f4bc08c3fcd6aeec8
#
_entry.id   53c00e12da35b35f4bc08c3fcd6aeec8
#
_cell.length_a   1.000
_cell.length_b   1.000
_cell.length_c   1.000
_cell.angle_alpha   90.00
_cell.angle_beta   90.00
_cell.angle_gamma   90.00
#
_symmetry.space_group_name_H-M   'P 1'
#
loop_
_entity.id
_entity.type
_entity.pdbx_description
1 polymer ?
#
loop_
_entity_poly.entity_id
_entity_poly.type
_entity_poly.pdbx_seq_one_letter_code
_entity_poly.pdbx_strand_id
1 'polypeptide(L)'
;MGELKVPIGSVPFNRLVGGSYLFVDKSLLIKRIEESGSSSILITRPRRFGKTFAINMLNRFYNVKFKEEESERDSFSDLKLGRDPTYHQYASAEGPKNNYPVIVLDMSMIEFEDIDSFRPNLFAYMKKMATMEFDYLWRSDIIDREYINTIFENEKGEEYEPGLVLTNICSALTRYHGTPPIILVDEYDKPIEHAINMPNSDRFMSMYGSFLRVALKGNPYKSKVIMFGIQRVVIHGLFSALNDYDHMGVTSCGVKEYFGFTTTEVKELIELRVKNTLPEASEEYQTEVIHEKYQLAKEWYDGYSIGGEEIFNPWSIALFLKNNVPYDTKPKCYWNDTAESSVITYTFSEAGIDTIDEIRKMYISGEPINIPSVMENTPLWKPGNHMTKTEMLSLLVFAGYLTTREKDDCIELSIPNREVRSSFDELMERVYCISIPSVIRLMDHIVRKDASAVKEDLEHLMESGSYLDGWHEQRYKQWFSQLLAINGYITVTEREVGIGRSDIIVERYKNKPPLLIELKVLDAEDDPTRITDEVEEGTRQIIKNGYVRNRSMSDTIAFSVAFWKKRCEVRFL
;
A
#
# COMPACT_ATOMS: atom_id res chain seq x y z
N MET A 1 -17.97 21.99 26.66
CA MET A 1 -17.26 20.71 26.39
C MET A 1 -15.88 21.07 25.91
N GLY A 2 -14.82 20.31 26.30
CA GLY A 2 -13.47 20.55 25.76
C GLY A 2 -13.39 20.17 24.27
N GLU A 3 -12.40 20.72 23.57
CA GLU A 3 -12.19 20.40 22.15
C GLU A 3 -11.86 18.90 21.97
N LEU A 4 -12.63 18.20 21.13
CA LEU A 4 -12.37 16.80 20.78
C LEU A 4 -11.09 16.70 19.94
N LYS A 5 -10.15 15.89 20.40
CA LYS A 5 -8.86 15.68 19.74
C LYS A 5 -8.99 14.64 18.63
N VAL A 6 -8.28 14.86 17.54
CA VAL A 6 -8.10 13.83 16.51
C VAL A 6 -6.94 12.93 16.93
N PRO A 7 -7.13 11.60 17.07
CA PRO A 7 -6.05 10.71 17.45
C PRO A 7 -5.07 10.55 16.27
N ILE A 8 -3.80 10.90 16.51
CA ILE A 8 -2.70 10.69 15.57
C ILE A 8 -1.60 9.92 16.29
N GLY A 9 -1.11 8.86 15.66
CA GLY A 9 -0.12 7.96 16.25
C GLY A 9 -0.74 6.97 17.25
N SER A 10 0.09 6.42 18.13
CA SER A 10 -0.33 5.41 19.11
C SER A 10 -0.94 6.05 20.35
N VAL A 11 -2.27 6.10 20.40
CA VAL A 11 -3.01 6.53 21.59
C VAL A 11 -3.54 5.29 22.31
N PRO A 12 -3.33 5.13 23.63
CA PRO A 12 -3.88 4.01 24.39
C PRO A 12 -5.39 3.87 24.26
N PHE A 13 -5.89 2.65 24.11
CA PHE A 13 -7.30 2.37 23.84
C PHE A 13 -8.25 2.98 24.88
N ASN A 14 -7.95 2.84 26.18
CA ASN A 14 -8.75 3.40 27.26
C ASN A 14 -8.87 4.94 27.22
N ARG A 15 -7.87 5.63 26.66
CA ARG A 15 -7.92 7.09 26.44
C ARG A 15 -8.77 7.45 25.24
N LEU A 16 -8.76 6.62 24.20
CA LEU A 16 -9.58 6.84 23.00
C LEU A 16 -11.06 6.76 23.34
N VAL A 17 -11.48 5.73 24.06
CA VAL A 17 -12.89 5.53 24.47
C VAL A 17 -13.33 6.46 25.62
N GLY A 18 -12.41 7.19 26.23
CA GLY A 18 -12.68 8.10 27.35
C GLY A 18 -13.40 9.40 26.99
N GLY A 19 -13.84 9.60 25.73
CA GLY A 19 -14.67 10.75 25.31
C GLY A 19 -13.91 12.06 25.01
N SER A 20 -12.55 12.04 25.03
CA SER A 20 -11.74 13.22 24.68
C SER A 20 -11.22 13.20 23.24
N TYR A 21 -11.50 12.14 22.52
CA TYR A 21 -11.03 11.93 21.14
C TYR A 21 -12.19 11.61 20.21
N LEU A 22 -12.03 12.00 18.94
CA LEU A 22 -12.83 11.46 17.84
C LEU A 22 -12.48 9.98 17.69
N PHE A 23 -13.46 9.11 17.80
CA PHE A 23 -13.26 7.67 17.85
C PHE A 23 -14.30 6.94 17.01
N VAL A 24 -13.86 5.92 16.29
CA VAL A 24 -14.76 5.01 15.55
C VAL A 24 -14.68 3.64 16.20
N ASP A 25 -15.84 3.16 16.62
CA ASP A 25 -15.96 1.90 17.34
C ASP A 25 -15.89 0.69 16.39
N LYS A 26 -14.82 -0.08 16.53
CA LYS A 26 -14.57 -1.34 15.81
C LYS A 26 -14.54 -2.56 16.75
N SER A 27 -15.12 -2.43 17.94
CA SER A 27 -15.07 -3.46 18.98
C SER A 27 -15.72 -4.80 18.59
N LEU A 28 -16.65 -4.81 17.63
CA LEU A 28 -17.24 -6.04 17.10
C LEU A 28 -16.23 -6.98 16.40
N LEU A 29 -15.01 -6.52 16.10
CA LEU A 29 -13.93 -7.41 15.66
C LEU A 29 -13.65 -8.50 16.69
N ILE A 30 -13.74 -8.18 17.99
CA ILE A 30 -13.53 -9.14 19.08
C ILE A 30 -14.58 -10.26 18.99
N LYS A 31 -15.86 -9.89 18.81
CA LYS A 31 -16.93 -10.85 18.61
C LYS A 31 -16.66 -11.76 17.41
N ARG A 32 -16.28 -11.19 16.28
CA ARG A 32 -15.94 -11.95 15.05
C ARG A 32 -14.80 -12.94 15.27
N ILE A 33 -13.79 -12.55 16.05
CA ILE A 33 -12.65 -13.41 16.43
C ILE A 33 -13.12 -14.56 17.32
N GLU A 34 -13.96 -14.31 18.32
CA GLU A 34 -14.45 -15.34 19.23
C GLU A 34 -15.41 -16.31 18.53
N GLU A 35 -16.28 -15.80 17.66
CA GLU A 35 -17.21 -16.62 16.88
C GLU A 35 -16.55 -17.45 15.76
N SER A 36 -15.33 -17.10 15.33
CA SER A 36 -14.63 -17.89 14.31
C SER A 36 -14.30 -19.32 14.77
N GLY A 37 -14.18 -19.52 16.09
CA GLY A 37 -13.77 -20.80 16.67
C GLY A 37 -12.32 -21.21 16.33
N SER A 38 -11.58 -20.39 15.60
CA SER A 38 -10.19 -20.68 15.21
C SER A 38 -9.21 -20.21 16.30
N SER A 39 -8.22 -21.07 16.58
CA SER A 39 -7.10 -20.71 17.45
C SER A 39 -5.99 -19.93 16.72
N SER A 40 -6.07 -19.83 15.39
CA SER A 40 -5.07 -19.18 14.57
C SER A 40 -5.75 -18.34 13.49
N ILE A 41 -5.55 -17.02 13.53
CA ILE A 41 -6.20 -16.05 12.66
C ILE A 41 -5.14 -15.18 11.99
N LEU A 42 -5.28 -14.99 10.68
CA LEU A 42 -4.48 -14.06 9.90
C LEU A 42 -5.38 -12.97 9.34
N ILE A 43 -5.08 -11.72 9.67
CA ILE A 43 -5.81 -10.54 9.21
C ILE A 43 -4.91 -9.73 8.29
N THR A 44 -5.29 -9.62 7.02
CA THR A 44 -4.53 -8.83 6.05
C THR A 44 -5.32 -7.61 5.61
N ARG A 45 -4.69 -6.44 5.76
CA ARG A 45 -5.26 -5.14 5.37
C ARG A 45 -4.19 -4.24 4.78
N PRO A 46 -4.53 -3.36 3.86
CA PRO A 46 -3.59 -2.36 3.36
C PRO A 46 -2.96 -1.56 4.50
N ARG A 47 -1.90 -0.84 4.20
CA ARG A 47 -1.27 0.06 5.16
C ARG A 47 -2.27 1.13 5.62
N ARG A 48 -2.19 1.53 6.89
CA ARG A 48 -3.02 2.61 7.48
C ARG A 48 -4.51 2.29 7.68
N PHE A 49 -4.92 1.04 7.56
CA PHE A 49 -6.30 0.58 7.82
C PHE A 49 -6.58 0.17 9.27
N GLY A 50 -5.77 0.64 10.23
CA GLY A 50 -6.05 0.46 11.66
C GLY A 50 -5.60 -0.89 12.25
N LYS A 51 -4.65 -1.61 11.64
CA LYS A 51 -4.12 -2.89 12.17
C LYS A 51 -3.57 -2.74 13.59
N THR A 52 -2.64 -1.82 13.81
CA THR A 52 -2.05 -1.55 15.14
C THR A 52 -3.09 -1.08 16.16
N PHE A 53 -4.11 -0.34 15.72
CA PHE A 53 -5.24 0.00 16.57
C PHE A 53 -6.00 -1.25 17.02
N ALA A 54 -6.29 -2.18 16.09
CA ALA A 54 -6.95 -3.45 16.41
C ALA A 54 -6.13 -4.27 17.42
N ILE A 55 -4.80 -4.34 17.27
CA ILE A 55 -3.91 -5.01 18.23
C ILE A 55 -4.02 -4.38 19.62
N ASN A 56 -3.98 -3.04 19.71
CA ASN A 56 -4.11 -2.34 20.99
C ASN A 56 -5.48 -2.62 21.65
N MET A 57 -6.56 -2.65 20.87
CA MET A 57 -7.89 -3.01 21.33
C MET A 57 -7.95 -4.46 21.82
N LEU A 58 -7.43 -5.42 21.05
CA LEU A 58 -7.38 -6.84 21.41
C LEU A 58 -6.51 -7.08 22.65
N ASN A 59 -5.35 -6.44 22.72
CA ASN A 59 -4.50 -6.50 23.90
C ASN A 59 -5.23 -5.97 25.13
N ARG A 60 -5.93 -4.84 25.03
CA ARG A 60 -6.71 -4.30 26.15
C ARG A 60 -7.82 -5.24 26.57
N PHE A 61 -8.49 -5.89 25.63
CA PHE A 61 -9.61 -6.81 25.90
C PHE A 61 -9.16 -8.11 26.56
N TYR A 62 -8.12 -8.77 26.02
CA TYR A 62 -7.73 -10.10 26.50
C TYR A 62 -6.81 -10.09 27.71
N ASN A 63 -5.94 -9.05 27.82
CA ASN A 63 -4.78 -9.09 28.70
C ASN A 63 -5.17 -8.97 30.18
N VAL A 64 -4.79 -9.98 30.94
CA VAL A 64 -5.00 -10.06 32.40
C VAL A 64 -4.38 -8.91 33.16
N LYS A 65 -3.32 -8.26 32.63
CA LYS A 65 -2.69 -7.10 33.29
C LYS A 65 -3.63 -5.89 33.44
N PHE A 66 -4.69 -5.81 32.67
CA PHE A 66 -5.69 -4.74 32.74
C PHE A 66 -6.91 -5.10 33.58
N LYS A 67 -6.95 -6.28 34.19
CA LYS A 67 -8.14 -6.80 34.91
C LYS A 67 -8.63 -5.86 36.01
N GLU A 68 -7.73 -5.30 36.79
CA GLU A 68 -8.08 -4.37 37.87
C GLU A 68 -8.64 -3.07 37.31
N GLU A 69 -7.96 -2.44 36.35
CA GLU A 69 -8.44 -1.20 35.71
C GLU A 69 -9.80 -1.37 35.03
N GLU A 70 -10.00 -2.50 34.34
CA GLU A 70 -11.27 -2.79 33.66
C GLU A 70 -12.39 -3.17 34.62
N SER A 71 -12.08 -3.67 35.83
CA SER A 71 -13.09 -3.89 36.87
C SER A 71 -13.61 -2.59 37.48
N GLU A 72 -12.76 -1.56 37.53
CA GLU A 72 -13.15 -0.22 38.00
C GLU A 72 -13.94 0.55 36.93
N ARG A 73 -13.50 0.45 35.68
CA ARG A 73 -14.13 1.11 34.53
C ARG A 73 -13.99 0.25 33.27
N ASP A 74 -15.05 -0.44 32.90
CA ASP A 74 -15.11 -1.25 31.70
C ASP A 74 -15.06 -0.39 30.42
N SER A 75 -13.90 -0.43 29.73
CA SER A 75 -13.67 0.33 28.50
C SER A 75 -14.55 -0.11 27.33
N PHE A 76 -15.22 -1.28 27.42
CA PHE A 76 -16.00 -1.86 26.34
C PHE A 76 -17.52 -1.75 26.56
N SER A 77 -17.99 -1.47 27.78
CA SER A 77 -19.41 -1.50 28.13
C SER A 77 -20.29 -0.59 27.28
N ASP A 78 -19.79 0.59 26.92
CA ASP A 78 -20.50 1.59 26.13
C ASP A 78 -20.31 1.42 24.61
N LEU A 79 -19.46 0.49 24.19
CA LEU A 79 -19.15 0.23 22.79
C LEU A 79 -20.18 -0.72 22.15
N LYS A 80 -20.09 -0.88 20.81
CA LYS A 80 -20.95 -1.82 20.06
C LYS A 80 -20.86 -3.23 20.63
N LEU A 81 -19.67 -3.68 21.03
CA LEU A 81 -19.47 -4.98 21.68
C LEU A 81 -20.19 -5.05 23.02
N GLY A 82 -20.06 -4.03 23.88
CA GLY A 82 -20.72 -4.01 25.21
C GLY A 82 -22.24 -4.00 25.13
N ARG A 83 -22.80 -3.46 24.05
CA ARG A 83 -24.25 -3.47 23.77
C ARG A 83 -24.73 -4.76 23.10
N ASP A 84 -23.81 -5.62 22.66
CA ASP A 84 -24.16 -6.91 22.05
C ASP A 84 -24.62 -7.89 23.12
N PRO A 85 -25.73 -8.65 22.90
CA PRO A 85 -26.25 -9.62 23.87
C PRO A 85 -25.24 -10.68 24.32
N THR A 86 -24.21 -10.97 23.54
CA THR A 86 -23.19 -11.96 23.87
C THR A 86 -22.09 -11.40 24.81
N TYR A 87 -22.02 -10.09 25.02
CA TYR A 87 -20.94 -9.46 25.80
C TYR A 87 -20.84 -9.99 27.24
N HIS A 88 -21.96 -10.28 27.87
CA HIS A 88 -21.99 -10.84 29.24
C HIS A 88 -21.25 -12.19 29.33
N GLN A 89 -21.22 -12.97 28.26
CA GLN A 89 -20.46 -14.23 28.21
C GLN A 89 -18.96 -13.95 28.14
N TYR A 90 -18.56 -12.96 27.35
CA TYR A 90 -17.15 -12.59 27.23
C TYR A 90 -16.60 -11.94 28.48
N ALA A 91 -17.41 -11.15 29.19
CA ALA A 91 -17.04 -10.45 30.42
C ALA A 91 -17.28 -11.29 31.69
N SER A 92 -17.75 -12.52 31.59
CA SER A 92 -17.92 -13.43 32.72
C SER A 92 -16.57 -13.86 33.30
N ALA A 93 -16.57 -14.43 34.50
CA ALA A 93 -15.37 -14.94 35.15
C ALA A 93 -14.64 -16.00 34.34
N GLU A 94 -15.37 -16.77 33.53
CA GLU A 94 -14.86 -17.82 32.65
C GLU A 94 -14.67 -17.32 31.19
N GLY A 95 -15.12 -16.09 30.88
CA GLY A 95 -15.06 -15.52 29.56
C GLY A 95 -13.64 -15.04 29.19
N PRO A 96 -13.44 -14.66 27.91
CA PRO A 96 -12.12 -14.30 27.43
C PRO A 96 -11.59 -12.94 27.90
N LYS A 97 -12.47 -12.03 28.39
CA LYS A 97 -12.07 -10.68 28.76
C LYS A 97 -11.17 -10.67 29.99
N ASN A 98 -9.96 -10.13 29.82
CA ASN A 98 -8.93 -9.96 30.86
C ASN A 98 -8.57 -11.26 31.63
N ASN A 99 -8.59 -12.39 30.94
CA ASN A 99 -8.29 -13.70 31.54
C ASN A 99 -7.07 -14.37 30.90
N TYR A 100 -6.39 -13.72 29.96
CA TYR A 100 -5.21 -14.29 29.30
C TYR A 100 -3.96 -13.41 29.52
N PRO A 101 -2.78 -13.98 29.73
CA PRO A 101 -1.56 -13.26 29.43
C PRO A 101 -1.51 -13.00 27.91
N VAL A 102 -1.03 -11.83 27.51
CA VAL A 102 -0.93 -11.47 26.07
C VAL A 102 0.48 -11.11 25.72
N ILE A 103 1.02 -11.75 24.70
CA ILE A 103 2.31 -11.42 24.10
C ILE A 103 2.04 -10.61 22.83
N VAL A 104 2.64 -9.42 22.72
CA VAL A 104 2.57 -8.60 21.50
C VAL A 104 3.95 -8.60 20.85
N LEU A 105 4.02 -9.08 19.63
CA LEU A 105 5.23 -9.07 18.79
C LEU A 105 5.03 -8.09 17.64
N ASP A 106 5.83 -7.04 17.60
CA ASP A 106 5.90 -6.13 16.46
C ASP A 106 7.15 -6.49 15.63
N MET A 107 6.92 -7.12 14.49
CA MET A 107 8.00 -7.62 13.64
C MET A 107 8.73 -6.50 12.89
N SER A 108 8.16 -5.29 12.84
CA SER A 108 8.83 -4.12 12.26
C SER A 108 9.98 -3.59 13.12
N MET A 109 10.00 -3.96 14.41
CA MET A 109 11.06 -3.57 15.35
C MET A 109 12.35 -4.37 15.21
N ILE A 110 12.38 -5.37 14.32
CA ILE A 110 13.53 -6.23 14.11
C ILE A 110 14.29 -5.71 12.90
N GLU A 111 15.26 -4.84 13.17
CA GLU A 111 16.18 -4.31 12.16
C GLU A 111 17.32 -5.32 11.91
N PHE A 112 17.70 -5.50 10.66
CA PHE A 112 18.84 -6.31 10.25
C PHE A 112 19.39 -5.82 8.90
N GLU A 113 20.73 -5.80 8.79
CA GLU A 113 21.41 -5.34 7.58
C GLU A 113 21.67 -6.50 6.60
N ASP A 114 21.78 -7.71 7.14
CA ASP A 114 21.97 -8.94 6.41
C ASP A 114 21.18 -10.10 7.07
N ILE A 115 21.10 -11.21 6.36
CA ILE A 115 20.32 -12.37 6.81
C ILE A 115 20.90 -13.01 8.07
N ASP A 116 22.21 -12.95 8.26
CA ASP A 116 22.87 -13.58 9.42
C ASP A 116 22.61 -12.79 10.71
N SER A 117 22.41 -11.48 10.62
CA SER A 117 22.07 -10.61 11.76
C SER A 117 20.60 -10.73 12.21
N PHE A 118 19.70 -11.24 11.37
CA PHE A 118 18.28 -11.36 11.72
C PHE A 118 18.03 -12.25 12.95
N ARG A 119 18.61 -13.45 12.98
CA ARG A 119 18.40 -14.38 14.10
C ARG A 119 18.84 -13.82 15.45
N PRO A 120 20.07 -13.30 15.62
CA PRO A 120 20.48 -12.69 16.89
C PRO A 120 19.64 -11.47 17.27
N ASN A 121 19.22 -10.66 16.29
CA ASN A 121 18.39 -9.48 16.57
C ASN A 121 16.97 -9.87 16.99
N LEU A 122 16.37 -10.89 16.37
CA LEU A 122 15.10 -11.46 16.81
C LEU A 122 15.20 -12.05 18.23
N PHE A 123 16.29 -12.76 18.54
CA PHE A 123 16.54 -13.28 19.89
C PHE A 123 16.65 -12.16 20.92
N ALA A 124 17.46 -11.13 20.63
CA ALA A 124 17.62 -9.95 21.50
C ALA A 124 16.29 -9.22 21.72
N TYR A 125 15.49 -9.06 20.65
CA TYR A 125 14.15 -8.47 20.73
C TYR A 125 13.24 -9.25 21.67
N MET A 126 13.17 -10.58 21.55
CA MET A 126 12.33 -11.41 22.41
C MET A 126 12.81 -11.42 23.86
N LYS A 127 14.12 -11.45 24.10
CA LYS A 127 14.70 -11.35 25.43
C LYS A 127 14.36 -10.03 26.09
N LYS A 128 14.52 -8.92 25.37
CA LYS A 128 14.14 -7.58 25.84
C LYS A 128 12.63 -7.49 26.15
N MET A 129 11.78 -7.93 25.22
CA MET A 129 10.33 -7.95 25.39
C MET A 129 9.93 -8.75 26.63
N ALA A 130 10.43 -9.96 26.80
CA ALA A 130 10.09 -10.81 27.94
C ALA A 130 10.52 -10.18 29.26
N THR A 131 11.74 -9.62 29.33
CA THR A 131 12.26 -8.99 30.56
C THR A 131 11.57 -7.68 30.92
N MET A 132 11.04 -6.95 29.94
CA MET A 132 10.32 -5.68 30.19
C MET A 132 8.84 -5.90 30.51
N GLU A 133 8.15 -6.75 29.75
CA GLU A 133 6.70 -6.93 29.88
C GLU A 133 6.31 -7.97 30.94
N PHE A 134 7.19 -8.93 31.22
CA PHE A 134 6.93 -10.04 32.12
C PHE A 134 7.97 -10.15 33.24
N ASP A 135 8.57 -9.05 33.69
CA ASP A 135 9.60 -9.01 34.73
C ASP A 135 9.13 -9.64 36.06
N TYR A 136 7.82 -9.65 36.32
CA TYR A 136 7.23 -10.32 37.47
C TYR A 136 7.48 -11.83 37.49
N LEU A 137 7.73 -12.48 36.36
CA LEU A 137 8.08 -13.91 36.31
C LEU A 137 9.39 -14.17 37.06
N TRP A 138 10.39 -13.27 36.94
CA TRP A 138 11.70 -13.36 37.59
C TRP A 138 11.68 -12.98 39.07
N ARG A 139 10.61 -12.33 39.53
CA ARG A 139 10.42 -11.88 40.93
C ARG A 139 9.48 -12.79 41.71
N SER A 140 8.85 -13.75 41.04
CA SER A 140 7.82 -14.61 41.60
C SER A 140 8.41 -15.85 42.25
N ASP A 141 7.80 -16.29 43.34
CA ASP A 141 8.07 -17.60 43.96
C ASP A 141 7.19 -18.74 43.37
N ILE A 142 6.30 -18.42 42.40
CA ILE A 142 5.41 -19.39 41.77
C ILE A 142 6.17 -20.28 40.78
N ILE A 143 7.19 -19.71 40.14
CA ILE A 143 8.01 -20.40 39.15
C ILE A 143 9.41 -20.58 39.71
N ASP A 144 9.95 -21.80 39.55
CA ASP A 144 11.32 -22.10 39.95
C ASP A 144 12.33 -21.22 39.20
N ARG A 145 13.26 -20.60 39.93
CA ARG A 145 14.32 -19.76 39.38
C ARG A 145 15.22 -20.51 38.40
N GLU A 146 15.45 -21.78 38.65
CA GLU A 146 16.24 -22.63 37.76
C GLU A 146 15.53 -22.74 36.39
N TYR A 147 14.21 -22.96 36.38
CA TYR A 147 13.41 -22.98 35.14
C TYR A 147 13.40 -21.65 34.41
N ILE A 148 13.25 -20.52 35.12
CA ILE A 148 13.25 -19.20 34.48
C ILE A 148 14.59 -18.91 33.81
N ASN A 149 15.70 -19.33 34.38
CA ASN A 149 17.03 -19.17 33.80
C ASN A 149 17.19 -19.96 32.50
N THR A 150 16.42 -21.05 32.32
CA THR A 150 16.45 -21.88 31.10
C THR A 150 15.50 -21.38 30.00
N ILE A 151 14.84 -20.21 30.14
CA ILE A 151 13.95 -19.68 29.10
C ILE A 151 14.73 -19.35 27.82
N PHE A 152 15.92 -18.78 27.95
CA PHE A 152 16.71 -18.27 26.81
C PHE A 152 17.85 -19.20 26.43
N GLU A 153 18.40 -19.95 27.35
CA GLU A 153 19.62 -20.75 27.21
C GLU A 153 19.41 -22.17 27.73
N ASN A 154 20.08 -23.13 27.13
CA ASN A 154 20.08 -24.52 27.64
C ASN A 154 21.01 -24.64 28.86
N GLU A 155 21.06 -25.83 29.46
CA GLU A 155 21.93 -26.17 30.62
C GLU A 155 23.43 -25.95 30.35
N LYS A 156 23.84 -25.87 29.07
CA LYS A 156 25.21 -25.59 28.65
C LYS A 156 25.49 -24.09 28.43
N GLY A 157 24.50 -23.23 28.61
CA GLY A 157 24.61 -21.78 28.32
C GLY A 157 24.54 -21.45 26.82
N GLU A 158 24.05 -22.38 25.99
CA GLU A 158 23.82 -22.11 24.56
C GLU A 158 22.42 -21.51 24.36
N GLU A 159 22.36 -20.43 23.59
CA GLU A 159 21.07 -19.74 23.26
C GLU A 159 20.14 -20.66 22.45
N TYR A 160 18.87 -20.69 22.83
CA TYR A 160 17.86 -21.40 22.04
C TYR A 160 17.57 -20.69 20.71
N GLU A 161 17.07 -21.46 19.76
CA GLU A 161 16.46 -20.89 18.57
C GLU A 161 15.28 -19.98 18.96
N PRO A 162 15.11 -18.81 18.30
CA PRO A 162 14.07 -17.86 18.64
C PRO A 162 12.65 -18.44 18.77
N GLY A 163 12.31 -19.44 17.96
CA GLY A 163 11.01 -20.11 18.05
C GLY A 163 10.82 -20.89 19.37
N LEU A 164 11.87 -21.49 19.88
CA LEU A 164 11.87 -22.18 21.18
C LEU A 164 11.82 -21.18 22.33
N VAL A 165 12.52 -20.06 22.22
CA VAL A 165 12.46 -18.98 23.22
C VAL A 165 11.02 -18.51 23.42
N LEU A 166 10.27 -18.24 22.33
CA LEU A 166 8.86 -17.84 22.46
C LEU A 166 8.02 -18.97 23.07
N THR A 167 8.28 -20.21 22.72
CA THR A 167 7.59 -21.37 23.33
C THR A 167 7.86 -21.47 24.83
N ASN A 168 9.10 -21.23 25.26
CA ASN A 168 9.48 -21.24 26.67
C ASN A 168 8.84 -20.08 27.45
N ILE A 169 8.79 -18.88 26.86
CA ILE A 169 8.05 -17.73 27.44
C ILE A 169 6.57 -18.09 27.62
N CYS A 170 5.94 -18.70 26.61
CA CYS A 170 4.54 -19.14 26.71
C CYS A 170 4.36 -20.18 27.82
N SER A 171 5.28 -21.13 27.94
CA SER A 171 5.27 -22.13 29.01
C SER A 171 5.37 -21.48 30.40
N ALA A 172 6.28 -20.52 30.58
CA ALA A 172 6.43 -19.78 31.83
C ALA A 172 5.16 -19.00 32.20
N LEU A 173 4.59 -18.28 31.23
CA LEU A 173 3.32 -17.55 31.43
C LEU A 173 2.17 -18.50 31.79
N THR A 174 2.09 -19.66 31.13
CA THR A 174 1.07 -20.66 31.43
C THR A 174 1.22 -21.19 32.85
N ARG A 175 2.43 -21.48 33.31
CA ARG A 175 2.68 -21.93 34.69
C ARG A 175 2.32 -20.86 35.73
N TYR A 176 2.60 -19.58 35.43
CA TYR A 176 2.34 -18.48 36.34
C TYR A 176 0.83 -18.15 36.43
N HIS A 177 0.15 -18.02 35.29
CA HIS A 177 -1.25 -17.61 35.23
C HIS A 177 -2.26 -18.76 35.25
N GLY A 178 -1.83 -20.00 35.07
CA GLY A 178 -2.72 -21.16 34.90
C GLY A 178 -3.45 -21.18 33.54
N THR A 179 -3.19 -20.21 32.67
CA THR A 179 -3.86 -20.02 31.37
C THR A 179 -2.81 -19.77 30.28
N PRO A 180 -2.87 -20.48 29.13
CA PRO A 180 -1.96 -20.24 28.02
C PRO A 180 -2.13 -18.85 27.42
N PRO A 181 -1.05 -18.16 27.00
CA PRO A 181 -1.11 -16.82 26.44
C PRO A 181 -1.79 -16.76 25.07
N ILE A 182 -2.32 -15.57 24.75
CA ILE A 182 -2.66 -15.15 23.40
C ILE A 182 -1.45 -14.42 22.81
N ILE A 183 -1.11 -14.73 21.56
CA ILE A 183 0.00 -14.11 20.83
C ILE A 183 -0.60 -13.21 19.74
N LEU A 184 -0.31 -11.91 19.82
CA LEU A 184 -0.65 -10.91 18.81
C LEU A 184 0.62 -10.56 18.05
N VAL A 185 0.61 -10.67 16.72
CA VAL A 185 1.78 -10.37 15.87
C VAL A 185 1.42 -9.24 14.92
N ASP A 186 2.10 -8.10 15.04
CA ASP A 186 1.98 -7.00 14.08
C ASP A 186 3.05 -7.09 13.00
N GLU A 187 2.69 -6.65 11.79
CA GLU A 187 3.57 -6.56 10.62
C GLU A 187 4.40 -7.84 10.36
N TYR A 188 3.75 -9.02 10.45
CA TYR A 188 4.44 -10.31 10.31
C TYR A 188 5.17 -10.48 8.99
N ASP A 189 4.76 -9.76 7.95
CA ASP A 189 5.33 -9.76 6.59
C ASP A 189 6.49 -8.76 6.42
N LYS A 190 6.72 -7.86 7.37
CA LYS A 190 7.76 -6.82 7.29
C LYS A 190 9.19 -7.36 7.17
N PRO A 191 9.62 -8.38 7.95
CA PRO A 191 10.94 -8.97 7.78
C PRO A 191 11.14 -9.59 6.39
N ILE A 192 10.06 -10.12 5.80
CA ILE A 192 10.08 -10.70 4.47
C ILE A 192 10.26 -9.61 3.40
N GLU A 193 9.49 -8.51 3.51
CA GLU A 193 9.64 -7.35 2.63
C GLU A 193 11.07 -6.80 2.62
N HIS A 194 11.72 -6.80 3.78
CA HIS A 194 13.09 -6.33 3.92
C HIS A 194 14.11 -7.29 3.31
N ALA A 195 13.95 -8.60 3.54
CA ALA A 195 14.88 -9.63 3.11
C ALA A 195 14.78 -10.01 1.62
N ILE A 196 13.67 -9.71 0.95
CA ILE A 196 13.37 -10.22 -0.40
C ILE A 196 14.43 -9.81 -1.45
N ASN A 197 15.03 -8.64 -1.29
CA ASN A 197 16.06 -8.11 -2.18
C ASN A 197 17.50 -8.39 -1.71
N MET A 198 17.66 -9.08 -0.58
CA MET A 198 18.97 -9.39 -0.04
C MET A 198 19.57 -10.64 -0.70
N PRO A 199 20.89 -10.74 -0.79
CA PRO A 199 21.54 -12.00 -1.14
C PRO A 199 21.12 -13.13 -0.18
N ASN A 200 20.90 -14.34 -0.71
CA ASN A 200 20.45 -15.51 0.07
C ASN A 200 19.04 -15.37 0.72
N SER A 201 18.13 -14.59 0.13
CA SER A 201 16.75 -14.45 0.60
C SER A 201 16.05 -15.81 0.82
N ASP A 202 16.33 -16.84 0.03
CA ASP A 202 15.79 -18.21 0.23
C ASP A 202 16.17 -18.78 1.61
N ARG A 203 17.40 -18.53 2.08
CA ARG A 203 17.85 -18.95 3.42
C ARG A 203 17.08 -18.21 4.50
N PHE A 204 16.86 -16.92 4.33
CA PHE A 204 16.00 -16.13 5.22
C PHE A 204 14.59 -16.72 5.28
N MET A 205 13.98 -16.99 4.14
CA MET A 205 12.62 -17.53 4.08
C MET A 205 12.50 -18.87 4.81
N SER A 206 13.49 -19.74 4.66
CA SER A 206 13.54 -21.02 5.39
C SER A 206 13.66 -20.80 6.91
N MET A 207 14.53 -19.89 7.34
CA MET A 207 14.76 -19.57 8.74
C MET A 207 13.54 -18.92 9.39
N TYR A 208 12.96 -17.90 8.73
CA TYR A 208 11.77 -17.23 9.22
C TYR A 208 10.53 -18.13 9.24
N GLY A 209 10.37 -18.96 8.21
CA GLY A 209 9.34 -20.01 8.19
C GLY A 209 9.49 -21.02 9.31
N SER A 210 10.72 -21.39 9.66
CA SER A 210 10.98 -22.26 10.81
C SER A 210 10.59 -21.58 12.13
N PHE A 211 10.93 -20.31 12.29
CA PHE A 211 10.51 -19.51 13.44
C PHE A 211 8.98 -19.50 13.59
N LEU A 212 8.24 -19.09 12.57
CA LEU A 212 6.77 -19.03 12.61
C LEU A 212 6.14 -20.40 12.90
N ARG A 213 6.72 -21.46 12.35
CA ARG A 213 6.23 -22.82 12.59
C ARG A 213 6.42 -23.26 14.04
N VAL A 214 7.61 -23.07 14.62
CA VAL A 214 7.91 -23.48 15.99
C VAL A 214 7.23 -22.57 17.00
N ALA A 215 7.36 -21.26 16.82
CA ALA A 215 6.86 -20.25 17.76
C ALA A 215 5.34 -20.16 17.81
N LEU A 216 4.68 -20.34 16.65
CA LEU A 216 3.25 -20.08 16.53
C LEU A 216 2.45 -21.36 16.29
N LYS A 217 2.70 -22.11 15.19
CA LYS A 217 1.90 -23.30 14.86
C LYS A 217 2.15 -24.44 15.82
N GLY A 218 3.42 -24.78 16.04
CA GLY A 218 3.85 -25.92 16.87
C GLY A 218 3.89 -25.67 18.37
N ASN A 219 3.59 -24.47 18.83
CA ASN A 219 3.66 -24.10 20.24
C ASN A 219 2.44 -24.66 21.02
N PRO A 220 2.62 -25.62 21.94
CA PRO A 220 1.54 -26.22 22.69
C PRO A 220 1.03 -25.35 23.86
N TYR A 221 1.78 -24.30 24.22
CA TYR A 221 1.49 -23.40 25.33
C TYR A 221 0.83 -22.09 24.89
N LYS A 222 0.19 -22.05 23.71
CA LYS A 222 -0.58 -20.90 23.26
C LYS A 222 -2.08 -21.19 23.30
N SER A 223 -2.88 -20.22 23.64
CA SER A 223 -4.34 -20.26 23.51
C SER A 223 -4.78 -19.89 22.09
N LYS A 224 -4.33 -18.73 21.62
CA LYS A 224 -4.71 -18.17 20.32
C LYS A 224 -3.55 -17.40 19.71
N VAL A 225 -3.46 -17.39 18.38
CA VAL A 225 -2.54 -16.53 17.63
C VAL A 225 -3.35 -15.65 16.67
N ILE A 226 -3.13 -14.34 16.71
CA ILE A 226 -3.74 -13.40 15.78
C ILE A 226 -2.61 -12.61 15.13
N MET A 227 -2.43 -12.80 13.82
CA MET A 227 -1.39 -12.13 13.05
C MET A 227 -1.99 -11.06 12.15
N PHE A 228 -1.28 -9.96 12.03
CA PHE A 228 -1.61 -8.85 11.16
C PHE A 228 -0.50 -8.60 10.15
N GLY A 229 -0.90 -8.33 8.91
CA GLY A 229 0.00 -7.98 7.80
C GLY A 229 -0.71 -7.26 6.68
N ILE A 230 0.00 -7.02 5.59
CA ILE A 230 -0.54 -6.41 4.38
C ILE A 230 -1.12 -7.50 3.48
N GLN A 231 -0.42 -8.61 3.35
CA GLN A 231 -0.78 -9.69 2.45
C GLN A 231 -0.53 -11.06 3.07
N ARG A 232 -1.17 -12.09 2.52
CA ARG A 232 -0.86 -13.47 2.84
C ARG A 232 0.36 -13.92 2.05
N VAL A 233 1.47 -14.05 2.74
CA VAL A 233 2.72 -14.44 2.11
C VAL A 233 2.79 -15.94 1.91
N VAL A 234 2.99 -16.32 0.64
CA VAL A 234 3.15 -17.72 0.24
C VAL A 234 4.61 -17.98 -0.16
N ILE A 235 5.35 -18.60 0.74
CA ILE A 235 6.74 -19.03 0.47
C ILE A 235 6.83 -20.54 0.64
N HIS A 236 7.63 -21.20 -0.22
CA HIS A 236 7.99 -22.60 0.00
C HIS A 236 8.56 -22.79 1.41
N GLY A 237 7.89 -23.60 2.24
CA GLY A 237 8.24 -23.81 3.66
C GLY A 237 7.40 -22.97 4.66
N LEU A 238 6.95 -21.76 4.32
CA LEU A 238 6.03 -20.97 5.13
C LEU A 238 4.58 -21.45 4.99
N PHE A 239 4.21 -21.97 3.83
CA PHE A 239 2.87 -22.49 3.55
C PHE A 239 2.38 -23.49 4.58
N SER A 240 3.24 -24.45 4.94
CA SER A 240 2.88 -25.44 5.95
C SER A 240 2.72 -24.82 7.36
N ALA A 241 3.32 -23.66 7.60
CA ALA A 241 3.18 -22.93 8.87
C ALA A 241 1.87 -22.15 8.98
N LEU A 242 1.30 -21.69 7.85
CA LEU A 242 0.13 -20.80 7.81
C LEU A 242 -1.16 -21.45 7.26
N ASN A 243 -1.12 -22.73 6.89
CA ASN A 243 -2.29 -23.40 6.29
C ASN A 243 -3.51 -23.53 7.24
N ASP A 244 -3.26 -23.53 8.54
CA ASP A 244 -4.31 -23.74 9.54
C ASP A 244 -4.88 -22.43 10.09
N TYR A 245 -4.56 -21.29 9.45
CA TYR A 245 -5.05 -19.97 9.84
C TYR A 245 -6.37 -19.65 9.15
N ASP A 246 -7.36 -19.21 9.94
CA ASP A 246 -8.55 -18.53 9.41
C ASP A 246 -8.11 -17.17 8.84
N HIS A 247 -8.24 -17.01 7.54
CA HIS A 247 -7.77 -15.79 6.84
C HIS A 247 -8.90 -14.80 6.63
N MET A 248 -8.76 -13.64 7.23
CA MET A 248 -9.63 -12.49 7.03
C MET A 248 -8.94 -11.48 6.09
N GLY A 249 -9.03 -11.73 4.78
CA GLY A 249 -8.41 -10.92 3.71
C GLY A 249 -9.25 -9.72 3.27
N VAL A 250 -8.74 -8.98 2.30
CA VAL A 250 -9.42 -7.81 1.69
C VAL A 250 -10.69 -8.25 0.93
N THR A 251 -10.67 -9.45 0.35
CA THR A 251 -11.79 -10.04 -0.39
C THR A 251 -12.77 -10.79 0.49
N SER A 252 -12.47 -11.00 1.79
CA SER A 252 -13.32 -11.77 2.70
C SER A 252 -14.62 -11.05 3.00
N CYS A 253 -15.76 -11.76 2.83
CA CYS A 253 -17.07 -11.24 3.17
C CYS A 253 -17.24 -11.04 4.69
N GLY A 254 -18.02 -10.01 5.10
CA GLY A 254 -18.41 -9.80 6.49
C GLY A 254 -17.30 -9.26 7.41
N VAL A 255 -16.21 -8.73 6.86
CA VAL A 255 -15.11 -8.13 7.65
C VAL A 255 -14.96 -6.62 7.45
N LYS A 256 -15.81 -6.03 6.63
CA LYS A 256 -15.83 -4.61 6.27
C LYS A 256 -16.02 -3.67 7.46
N GLU A 257 -16.84 -4.08 8.43
CA GLU A 257 -17.19 -3.25 9.58
C GLU A 257 -16.04 -3.08 10.58
N TYR A 258 -15.01 -3.91 10.47
CA TYR A 258 -13.94 -3.97 11.47
C TYR A 258 -12.71 -3.15 11.11
N PHE A 259 -12.57 -2.80 9.82
CA PHE A 259 -11.40 -2.05 9.32
C PHE A 259 -11.82 -0.98 8.32
N GLY A 260 -11.08 0.12 8.28
CA GLY A 260 -11.47 1.28 7.49
C GLY A 260 -12.61 2.06 8.15
N PHE A 261 -13.03 3.15 7.51
CA PHE A 261 -14.19 3.93 7.94
C PHE A 261 -15.27 3.88 6.88
N THR A 262 -16.49 3.57 7.29
CA THR A 262 -17.65 3.59 6.41
C THR A 262 -18.09 5.02 6.10
N THR A 263 -18.88 5.19 5.05
CA THR A 263 -19.50 6.48 4.69
C THR A 263 -20.23 7.12 5.87
N THR A 264 -20.99 6.34 6.64
CA THR A 264 -21.73 6.83 7.81
C THR A 264 -20.77 7.30 8.90
N GLU A 265 -19.75 6.51 9.23
CA GLU A 265 -18.75 6.86 10.24
C GLU A 265 -17.98 8.13 9.89
N VAL A 266 -17.63 8.32 8.60
CA VAL A 266 -16.93 9.55 8.16
C VAL A 266 -17.84 10.78 8.27
N LYS A 267 -19.11 10.66 7.90
CA LYS A 267 -20.09 11.75 8.07
C LYS A 267 -20.24 12.15 9.54
N GLU A 268 -20.41 11.16 10.42
CA GLU A 268 -20.51 11.36 11.87
C GLU A 268 -19.25 12.04 12.45
N LEU A 269 -18.06 11.61 12.02
CA LEU A 269 -16.80 12.23 12.44
C LEU A 269 -16.69 13.70 12.01
N ILE A 270 -17.04 14.02 10.77
CA ILE A 270 -17.05 15.39 10.24
C ILE A 270 -18.05 16.24 11.01
N GLU A 271 -19.27 15.73 11.21
CA GLU A 271 -20.31 16.41 11.96
C GLU A 271 -19.88 16.72 13.39
N LEU A 272 -19.35 15.71 14.11
CA LEU A 272 -18.83 15.90 15.46
C LEU A 272 -17.69 16.92 15.50
N ARG A 273 -16.77 16.89 14.53
CA ARG A 273 -15.66 17.83 14.44
C ARG A 273 -16.14 19.26 14.19
N VAL A 274 -17.05 19.47 13.24
CA VAL A 274 -17.61 20.78 12.90
C VAL A 274 -18.38 21.38 14.09
N LYS A 275 -19.30 20.60 14.68
CA LYS A 275 -20.08 21.05 15.85
C LYS A 275 -19.21 21.38 17.06
N ASN A 276 -18.14 20.62 17.27
CA ASN A 276 -17.22 20.87 18.38
C ASN A 276 -16.31 22.09 18.16
N THR A 277 -15.93 22.36 16.88
CA THR A 277 -15.01 23.45 16.54
C THR A 277 -15.72 24.78 16.26
N LEU A 278 -16.98 24.72 15.80
CA LEU A 278 -17.81 25.88 15.46
C LEU A 278 -19.12 25.92 16.27
N PRO A 279 -19.07 25.87 17.63
CA PRO A 279 -20.28 25.74 18.46
C PRO A 279 -21.21 26.95 18.37
N GLU A 280 -20.69 28.14 18.04
CA GLU A 280 -21.45 29.38 17.95
C GLU A 280 -21.99 29.67 16.53
N ALA A 281 -21.65 28.83 15.54
CA ALA A 281 -22.12 29.01 14.18
C ALA A 281 -23.60 28.54 14.04
N SER A 282 -24.35 29.16 13.08
CA SER A 282 -25.72 28.73 12.80
C SER A 282 -25.78 27.28 12.30
N GLU A 283 -26.88 26.59 12.56
CA GLU A 283 -27.08 25.22 12.09
C GLU A 283 -27.01 25.11 10.56
N GLU A 284 -27.49 26.13 9.84
CA GLU A 284 -27.40 26.17 8.38
C GLU A 284 -25.96 26.22 7.91
N TYR A 285 -25.12 27.08 8.50
CA TYR A 285 -23.69 27.16 8.17
C TYR A 285 -22.93 25.89 8.54
N GLN A 286 -23.19 25.31 9.73
CA GLN A 286 -22.61 24.02 10.11
C GLN A 286 -22.95 22.91 9.10
N THR A 287 -24.23 22.86 8.66
CA THR A 287 -24.70 21.87 7.68
C THR A 287 -24.02 22.04 6.31
N GLU A 288 -23.84 23.28 5.87
CA GLU A 288 -23.12 23.60 4.63
C GLU A 288 -21.67 23.14 4.70
N VAL A 289 -20.97 23.48 5.79
CA VAL A 289 -19.57 23.05 6.03
C VAL A 289 -19.46 21.53 6.08
N ILE A 290 -20.37 20.85 6.79
CA ILE A 290 -20.39 19.39 6.87
C ILE A 290 -20.52 18.78 5.48
N HIS A 291 -21.46 19.28 4.68
CA HIS A 291 -21.67 18.80 3.32
C HIS A 291 -20.44 19.00 2.44
N GLU A 292 -19.86 20.22 2.42
CA GLU A 292 -18.64 20.54 1.67
C GLU A 292 -17.49 19.62 2.05
N LYS A 293 -17.19 19.50 3.35
CA LYS A 293 -16.07 18.70 3.83
C LYS A 293 -16.27 17.22 3.57
N TYR A 294 -17.51 16.73 3.62
CA TYR A 294 -17.80 15.35 3.23
C TYR A 294 -17.56 15.10 1.74
N GLN A 295 -17.95 16.01 0.85
CA GLN A 295 -17.70 15.88 -0.60
C GLN A 295 -16.18 15.88 -0.88
N LEU A 296 -15.43 16.75 -0.23
CA LEU A 296 -13.98 16.76 -0.33
C LEU A 296 -13.34 15.44 0.18
N ALA A 297 -13.79 14.94 1.33
CA ALA A 297 -13.30 13.66 1.87
C ALA A 297 -13.60 12.52 0.91
N LYS A 298 -14.80 12.48 0.32
CA LYS A 298 -15.22 11.49 -0.65
C LYS A 298 -14.34 11.50 -1.90
N GLU A 299 -14.08 12.67 -2.45
CA GLU A 299 -13.28 12.83 -3.66
C GLU A 299 -11.81 12.41 -3.47
N TRP A 300 -11.25 12.69 -2.29
CA TRP A 300 -9.84 12.50 -2.02
C TRP A 300 -9.49 11.15 -1.39
N TYR A 301 -10.35 10.59 -0.53
CA TYR A 301 -9.97 9.51 0.38
C TYR A 301 -10.90 8.28 0.38
N ASP A 302 -12.01 8.32 -0.40
CA ASP A 302 -12.95 7.22 -0.57
C ASP A 302 -12.47 6.21 -1.63
N GLY A 303 -13.29 5.22 -1.93
CA GLY A 303 -13.16 4.34 -3.10
C GLY A 303 -12.36 3.07 -2.88
N TYR A 304 -11.90 2.78 -1.66
CA TYR A 304 -11.42 1.44 -1.35
C TYR A 304 -12.60 0.48 -1.20
N SER A 305 -12.43 -0.74 -1.70
CA SER A 305 -13.42 -1.79 -1.54
C SER A 305 -12.88 -2.92 -0.66
N ILE A 306 -13.61 -3.26 0.40
CA ILE A 306 -13.35 -4.44 1.21
C ILE A 306 -14.64 -5.25 1.31
N GLY A 307 -14.61 -6.50 0.82
CA GLY A 307 -15.81 -7.35 0.80
C GLY A 307 -16.96 -6.75 -0.01
N GLY A 308 -16.67 -5.97 -1.05
CA GLY A 308 -17.64 -5.35 -1.95
C GLY A 308 -18.24 -4.02 -1.48
N GLU A 309 -17.80 -3.48 -0.33
CA GLU A 309 -18.26 -2.16 0.15
C GLU A 309 -17.16 -1.11 0.12
N GLU A 310 -17.55 0.12 -0.22
CA GLU A 310 -16.68 1.28 -0.24
C GLU A 310 -16.34 1.73 1.18
N ILE A 311 -15.06 1.95 1.44
CA ILE A 311 -14.53 2.40 2.72
C ILE A 311 -13.42 3.42 2.54
N PHE A 312 -13.26 4.28 3.53
CA PHE A 312 -12.20 5.29 3.60
C PHE A 312 -10.99 4.78 4.37
N ASN A 313 -9.81 5.29 4.00
CA ASN A 313 -8.60 5.07 4.77
C ASN A 313 -8.63 5.85 6.09
N PRO A 314 -8.55 5.19 7.26
CA PRO A 314 -8.65 5.85 8.57
C PRO A 314 -7.59 6.90 8.83
N TRP A 315 -6.36 6.67 8.38
CA TRP A 315 -5.25 7.60 8.58
C TRP A 315 -5.46 8.90 7.80
N SER A 316 -5.84 8.79 6.54
CA SER A 316 -6.08 9.94 5.67
C SER A 316 -7.26 10.76 6.19
N ILE A 317 -8.33 10.10 6.63
CA ILE A 317 -9.48 10.77 7.26
C ILE A 317 -9.08 11.44 8.58
N ALA A 318 -8.30 10.79 9.44
CA ALA A 318 -7.85 11.42 10.69
C ALA A 318 -7.03 12.69 10.42
N LEU A 319 -6.09 12.66 9.47
CA LEU A 319 -5.31 13.84 9.10
C LEU A 319 -6.16 14.91 8.39
N PHE A 320 -7.13 14.51 7.58
CA PHE A 320 -8.11 15.42 6.99
C PHE A 320 -8.93 16.13 8.07
N LEU A 321 -9.49 15.42 9.03
CA LEU A 321 -10.22 15.98 10.16
C LEU A 321 -9.38 16.97 10.97
N LYS A 322 -8.10 16.69 11.13
CA LYS A 322 -7.19 17.56 11.86
C LYS A 322 -6.84 18.84 11.10
N ASN A 323 -6.57 18.73 9.81
CA ASN A 323 -5.95 19.80 9.02
C ASN A 323 -6.94 20.57 8.14
N ASN A 324 -8.06 19.95 7.76
CA ASN A 324 -9.00 20.49 6.79
C ASN A 324 -10.42 20.75 7.35
N VAL A 325 -10.75 20.23 8.53
CA VAL A 325 -12.10 20.40 9.09
C VAL A 325 -12.03 21.22 10.38
N PRO A 326 -12.71 22.35 10.46
CA PRO A 326 -13.56 23.02 9.45
C PRO A 326 -12.82 24.00 8.52
N TYR A 327 -11.50 23.99 8.50
CA TYR A 327 -10.65 24.99 7.87
C TYR A 327 -10.74 24.95 6.34
N ASP A 328 -10.58 26.14 5.71
CA ASP A 328 -10.50 26.28 4.26
C ASP A 328 -9.05 26.01 3.77
N THR A 329 -8.63 24.76 3.87
CA THR A 329 -7.32 24.28 3.41
C THR A 329 -7.51 23.21 2.35
N LYS A 330 -6.61 23.16 1.37
CA LYS A 330 -6.67 22.14 0.32
C LYS A 330 -6.31 20.77 0.89
N PRO A 331 -7.09 19.73 0.61
CA PRO A 331 -6.70 18.35 0.88
C PRO A 331 -5.37 18.01 0.19
N LYS A 332 -4.64 17.09 0.74
CA LYS A 332 -3.37 16.63 0.19
C LYS A 332 -3.18 15.13 0.41
N CYS A 333 -2.21 14.55 -0.24
CA CYS A 333 -1.84 13.17 -0.04
C CYS A 333 -1.19 13.01 1.35
N TYR A 334 -1.83 12.25 2.23
CA TYR A 334 -1.33 11.88 3.55
C TYR A 334 -0.74 10.46 3.56
N TRP A 335 -1.02 9.69 2.51
CA TRP A 335 -0.64 8.29 2.40
C TRP A 335 0.84 8.13 2.03
N ASN A 336 1.39 9.01 1.17
CA ASN A 336 2.76 8.95 0.65
C ASN A 336 3.87 9.13 1.70
N ASP A 337 3.62 9.88 2.77
CA ASP A 337 4.63 10.15 3.81
C ASP A 337 5.19 8.85 4.45
N THR A 338 4.73 7.67 4.01
CA THR A 338 5.04 6.38 4.63
C THR A 338 5.06 5.20 3.66
N ALA A 339 4.89 5.45 2.37
CA ALA A 339 4.69 4.40 1.36
C ALA A 339 5.98 3.96 0.63
N GLU A 340 7.14 3.97 1.28
CA GLU A 340 8.30 3.27 0.72
C GLU A 340 8.05 1.76 0.74
N SER A 341 7.45 1.26 -0.34
CA SER A 341 7.36 -0.17 -0.59
C SER A 341 8.45 -0.55 -1.59
N SER A 342 9.59 -0.97 -1.05
CA SER A 342 10.67 -1.59 -1.85
C SER A 342 10.15 -2.74 -2.71
N VAL A 343 9.17 -3.50 -2.19
CA VAL A 343 8.50 -4.58 -2.91
C VAL A 343 7.77 -4.07 -4.14
N ILE A 344 7.02 -2.96 -4.05
CA ILE A 344 6.26 -2.44 -5.19
C ILE A 344 7.20 -1.90 -6.26
N THR A 345 8.19 -1.09 -5.88
CA THR A 345 9.20 -0.58 -6.83
C THR A 345 9.89 -1.73 -7.54
N TYR A 346 10.27 -2.76 -6.79
CA TYR A 346 10.86 -3.98 -7.32
C TYR A 346 9.89 -4.75 -8.24
N THR A 347 8.63 -4.92 -7.83
CA THR A 347 7.59 -5.58 -8.63
C THR A 347 7.41 -4.89 -9.98
N PHE A 348 7.43 -3.56 -10.00
CA PHE A 348 7.36 -2.79 -11.25
C PHE A 348 8.59 -2.96 -12.13
N SER A 349 9.80 -3.06 -11.55
CA SER A 349 11.03 -3.28 -12.33
C SER A 349 11.07 -4.65 -13.02
N GLU A 350 10.38 -5.64 -12.47
CA GLU A 350 10.32 -7.01 -12.99
C GLU A 350 9.03 -7.31 -13.79
N ALA A 351 8.12 -6.35 -13.86
CA ALA A 351 6.86 -6.52 -14.57
C ALA A 351 7.08 -6.62 -16.08
N GLY A 352 6.29 -7.45 -16.72
CA GLY A 352 6.23 -7.47 -18.19
C GLY A 352 5.71 -6.14 -18.75
N ILE A 353 6.26 -5.73 -19.91
CA ILE A 353 5.92 -4.47 -20.59
C ILE A 353 4.41 -4.33 -20.77
N ASP A 354 3.71 -5.41 -21.14
CA ASP A 354 2.26 -5.40 -21.34
C ASP A 354 1.48 -5.05 -20.08
N THR A 355 1.92 -5.55 -18.91
CA THR A 355 1.26 -5.27 -17.62
C THR A 355 1.46 -3.81 -17.22
N ILE A 356 2.66 -3.29 -17.42
CA ILE A 356 3.00 -1.87 -17.17
C ILE A 356 2.16 -0.96 -18.08
N ASP A 357 2.01 -1.33 -19.35
CA ASP A 357 1.20 -0.58 -20.30
C ASP A 357 -0.29 -0.55 -19.94
N GLU A 358 -0.84 -1.64 -19.40
CA GLU A 358 -2.23 -1.64 -18.92
C GLU A 358 -2.41 -0.78 -17.67
N ILE A 359 -1.49 -0.85 -16.70
CA ILE A 359 -1.49 0.01 -15.52
C ILE A 359 -1.41 1.47 -15.94
N ARG A 360 -0.55 1.78 -16.91
CA ARG A 360 -0.42 3.12 -17.47
C ARG A 360 -1.71 3.59 -18.14
N LYS A 361 -2.35 2.76 -18.96
CA LYS A 361 -3.64 3.05 -19.59
C LYS A 361 -4.70 3.34 -18.54
N MET A 362 -4.82 2.51 -17.50
CA MET A 362 -5.72 2.75 -16.37
C MET A 362 -5.44 4.08 -15.68
N TYR A 363 -4.16 4.37 -15.39
CA TYR A 363 -3.75 5.62 -14.75
C TYR A 363 -4.12 6.86 -15.60
N ILE A 364 -3.96 6.80 -16.93
CA ILE A 364 -4.19 7.91 -17.83
C ILE A 364 -5.67 8.07 -18.19
N SER A 365 -6.33 6.99 -18.62
CA SER A 365 -7.70 7.01 -19.12
C SER A 365 -8.76 6.88 -18.02
N GLY A 366 -8.39 6.34 -16.86
CA GLY A 366 -9.32 5.93 -15.81
C GLY A 366 -10.09 4.65 -16.16
N GLU A 367 -9.74 3.97 -17.26
CA GLU A 367 -10.37 2.69 -17.62
C GLU A 367 -9.89 1.59 -16.69
N PRO A 368 -10.78 0.77 -16.10
CA PRO A 368 -10.39 -0.29 -15.19
C PRO A 368 -9.67 -1.43 -15.92
N ILE A 369 -8.79 -2.14 -15.20
CA ILE A 369 -8.17 -3.39 -15.66
C ILE A 369 -9.02 -4.56 -15.18
N ASN A 370 -9.34 -5.48 -16.09
CA ASN A 370 -10.08 -6.68 -15.75
C ASN A 370 -9.13 -7.85 -15.47
N ILE A 371 -9.36 -8.55 -14.35
CA ILE A 371 -8.68 -9.80 -14.00
C ILE A 371 -9.71 -10.87 -13.60
N PRO A 372 -9.39 -12.16 -13.77
CA PRO A 372 -10.31 -13.23 -13.40
C PRO A 372 -10.61 -13.27 -11.90
N SER A 373 -9.58 -13.05 -11.06
CA SER A 373 -9.70 -13.04 -9.60
C SER A 373 -8.49 -12.35 -8.98
N VAL A 374 -8.65 -11.81 -7.76
CA VAL A 374 -7.53 -11.38 -6.92
C VAL A 374 -6.90 -12.62 -6.28
N MET A 375 -5.60 -12.79 -6.45
CA MET A 375 -4.86 -13.93 -5.90
C MET A 375 -4.50 -13.64 -4.43
N GLU A 376 -5.28 -14.17 -3.49
CA GLU A 376 -5.00 -14.02 -2.06
C GLU A 376 -3.68 -14.70 -1.62
N ASN A 377 -3.25 -15.70 -2.35
CA ASN A 377 -1.99 -16.39 -2.17
C ASN A 377 -0.96 -15.90 -3.19
N THR A 378 -0.47 -14.70 -3.01
CA THR A 378 0.56 -14.18 -3.90
C THR A 378 1.88 -14.83 -3.54
N PRO A 379 2.53 -15.59 -4.46
CA PRO A 379 3.87 -16.08 -4.21
C PRO A 379 4.77 -14.87 -3.98
N LEU A 380 5.47 -14.85 -2.87
CA LEU A 380 6.60 -13.94 -2.75
C LEU A 380 7.59 -14.35 -3.81
N TRP A 381 7.79 -13.40 -4.71
CA TRP A 381 8.58 -13.57 -5.89
C TRP A 381 10.02 -13.99 -5.56
N LYS A 382 10.57 -14.88 -6.36
CA LYS A 382 11.99 -15.29 -6.33
C LYS A 382 12.75 -14.59 -7.45
N PRO A 383 13.99 -14.13 -7.21
CA PRO A 383 14.85 -13.64 -8.27
C PRO A 383 14.90 -14.63 -9.45
N GLY A 384 14.57 -14.15 -10.66
CA GLY A 384 14.52 -14.96 -11.88
C GLY A 384 13.17 -15.61 -12.22
N ASN A 385 12.15 -15.49 -11.39
CA ASN A 385 10.78 -15.87 -11.74
C ASN A 385 9.97 -14.63 -12.11
N HIS A 386 9.50 -14.54 -13.33
CA HIS A 386 8.62 -13.46 -13.76
C HIS A 386 7.26 -13.60 -13.07
N MET A 387 6.81 -12.53 -12.43
CA MET A 387 5.45 -12.45 -11.92
C MET A 387 4.46 -12.41 -13.09
N THR A 388 3.37 -13.13 -12.93
CA THR A 388 2.24 -13.01 -13.84
C THR A 388 1.53 -11.66 -13.62
N LYS A 389 0.84 -11.17 -14.64
CA LYS A 389 0.00 -9.96 -14.56
C LYS A 389 -0.94 -9.99 -13.34
N THR A 390 -1.64 -11.11 -13.15
CA THR A 390 -2.62 -11.25 -12.04
C THR A 390 -1.94 -11.19 -10.67
N GLU A 391 -0.78 -11.79 -10.50
CA GLU A 391 0.01 -11.70 -9.25
C GLU A 391 0.42 -10.28 -8.94
N MET A 392 0.98 -9.57 -9.92
CA MET A 392 1.39 -8.19 -9.76
C MET A 392 0.21 -7.26 -9.40
N LEU A 393 -0.88 -7.37 -10.14
CA LEU A 393 -2.07 -6.55 -9.89
C LEU A 393 -2.70 -6.86 -8.53
N SER A 394 -2.68 -8.14 -8.09
CA SER A 394 -3.12 -8.52 -6.74
C SER A 394 -2.25 -7.90 -5.65
N LEU A 395 -0.92 -7.83 -5.83
CA LEU A 395 -0.03 -7.14 -4.90
C LEU A 395 -0.38 -5.65 -4.76
N LEU A 396 -0.69 -4.98 -5.88
CA LEU A 396 -1.11 -3.56 -5.84
C LEU A 396 -2.45 -3.38 -5.10
N VAL A 397 -3.37 -4.35 -5.18
CA VAL A 397 -4.61 -4.34 -4.40
C VAL A 397 -4.30 -4.48 -2.90
N PHE A 398 -3.49 -5.46 -2.50
CA PHE A 398 -3.14 -5.67 -1.08
C PHE A 398 -2.34 -4.50 -0.49
N ALA A 399 -1.47 -3.89 -1.29
CA ALA A 399 -0.73 -2.71 -0.86
C ALA A 399 -1.59 -1.43 -0.80
N GLY A 400 -2.81 -1.44 -1.37
CA GLY A 400 -3.74 -0.32 -1.36
C GLY A 400 -3.57 0.68 -2.50
N TYR A 401 -2.80 0.34 -3.55
CA TYR A 401 -2.70 1.16 -4.76
C TYR A 401 -3.90 0.98 -5.70
N LEU A 402 -4.49 -0.21 -5.69
CA LEU A 402 -5.68 -0.52 -6.47
C LEU A 402 -6.83 -0.94 -5.57
N THR A 403 -8.04 -0.71 -6.04
CA THR A 403 -9.29 -1.20 -5.45
C THR A 403 -9.96 -2.18 -6.40
N THR A 404 -10.88 -2.98 -5.85
CA THR A 404 -11.59 -4.02 -6.57
C THR A 404 -13.07 -3.69 -6.70
N ARG A 405 -13.66 -4.04 -7.84
CA ARG A 405 -15.11 -4.03 -8.03
C ARG A 405 -15.52 -5.34 -8.72
N GLU A 406 -16.41 -6.09 -8.11
CA GLU A 406 -16.98 -7.28 -8.75
C GLU A 406 -17.87 -6.89 -9.92
N LYS A 407 -17.69 -7.57 -11.06
CA LYS A 407 -18.48 -7.37 -12.26
C LYS A 407 -18.60 -8.68 -13.06
N ASP A 408 -19.82 -9.20 -13.12
CA ASP A 408 -20.14 -10.46 -13.81
C ASP A 408 -19.13 -11.58 -13.42
N ASP A 409 -18.32 -12.05 -14.38
CA ASP A 409 -17.35 -13.14 -14.20
C ASP A 409 -15.90 -12.62 -13.97
N CYS A 410 -15.71 -11.33 -13.71
CA CYS A 410 -14.38 -10.75 -13.51
C CYS A 410 -14.33 -9.71 -12.38
N ILE A 411 -13.12 -9.33 -12.01
CA ILE A 411 -12.87 -8.25 -11.06
C ILE A 411 -12.26 -7.08 -11.82
N GLU A 412 -12.93 -5.93 -11.76
CA GLU A 412 -12.41 -4.66 -12.24
C GLU A 412 -11.48 -4.05 -11.20
N LEU A 413 -10.29 -3.66 -11.62
CA LEU A 413 -9.30 -2.95 -10.81
C LEU A 413 -9.19 -1.50 -11.25
N SER A 414 -9.18 -0.58 -10.30
CA SER A 414 -9.03 0.85 -10.55
C SER A 414 -8.23 1.53 -9.44
N ILE A 415 -7.75 2.74 -9.70
CA ILE A 415 -7.15 3.60 -8.67
C ILE A 415 -8.30 4.13 -7.79
N PRO A 416 -8.25 3.94 -6.45
CA PRO A 416 -9.39 4.22 -5.60
C PRO A 416 -9.79 5.71 -5.56
N ASN A 417 -8.84 6.64 -5.50
CA ASN A 417 -9.12 8.04 -5.24
C ASN A 417 -7.99 8.97 -5.67
N ARG A 418 -8.16 10.27 -5.45
CA ARG A 418 -7.16 11.29 -5.80
C ARG A 418 -5.88 11.18 -5.00
N GLU A 419 -5.96 10.80 -3.73
CA GLU A 419 -4.78 10.63 -2.88
C GLU A 419 -3.85 9.56 -3.45
N VAL A 420 -4.39 8.38 -3.75
CA VAL A 420 -3.62 7.26 -4.32
C VAL A 420 -3.15 7.58 -5.74
N ARG A 421 -3.93 8.34 -6.51
CA ARG A 421 -3.49 8.81 -7.84
C ARG A 421 -2.23 9.65 -7.75
N SER A 422 -2.13 10.55 -6.76
CA SER A 422 -0.90 11.33 -6.53
C SER A 422 0.31 10.44 -6.18
N SER A 423 0.07 9.32 -5.50
CA SER A 423 1.12 8.32 -5.22
C SER A 423 1.56 7.56 -6.47
N PHE A 424 0.63 7.34 -7.40
CA PHE A 424 0.97 6.80 -8.71
C PHE A 424 1.83 7.76 -9.53
N ASP A 425 1.65 9.08 -9.40
CA ASP A 425 2.51 10.07 -10.05
C ASP A 425 3.97 9.84 -9.66
N GLU A 426 4.26 9.75 -8.36
CA GLU A 426 5.61 9.49 -7.86
C GLU A 426 6.15 8.10 -8.24
N LEU A 427 5.29 7.08 -8.22
CA LEU A 427 5.67 5.73 -8.63
C LEU A 427 6.04 5.69 -10.12
N MET A 428 5.24 6.32 -10.98
CA MET A 428 5.51 6.41 -12.42
C MET A 428 6.79 7.20 -12.69
N GLU A 429 7.03 8.30 -11.97
CA GLU A 429 8.29 9.04 -12.07
C GLU A 429 9.51 8.19 -11.73
N ARG A 430 9.44 7.38 -10.67
CA ARG A 430 10.54 6.46 -10.28
C ARG A 430 10.76 5.34 -11.30
N VAL A 431 9.68 4.71 -11.78
CA VAL A 431 9.75 3.57 -12.70
C VAL A 431 10.27 3.98 -14.08
N TYR A 432 9.82 5.13 -14.57
CA TYR A 432 10.20 5.62 -15.90
C TYR A 432 11.38 6.58 -15.90
N CYS A 433 11.86 7.01 -14.73
CA CYS A 433 12.84 8.09 -14.60
C CYS A 433 12.43 9.36 -15.37
N ILE A 434 11.14 9.64 -15.49
CA ILE A 434 10.55 10.71 -16.28
C ILE A 434 9.63 11.53 -15.39
N SER A 435 9.88 12.84 -15.30
CA SER A 435 9.00 13.77 -14.58
C SER A 435 7.67 13.96 -15.32
N ILE A 436 6.58 13.49 -14.74
CA ILE A 436 5.22 13.64 -15.31
C ILE A 436 4.84 15.11 -15.55
N PRO A 437 5.07 16.06 -14.63
CA PRO A 437 4.83 17.48 -14.89
C PRO A 437 5.59 18.00 -16.13
N SER A 438 6.83 17.56 -16.34
CA SER A 438 7.61 17.93 -17.52
C SER A 438 7.01 17.37 -18.80
N VAL A 439 6.48 16.14 -18.76
CA VAL A 439 5.79 15.53 -19.92
C VAL A 439 4.45 16.24 -20.23
N ILE A 440 3.70 16.64 -19.22
CA ILE A 440 2.46 17.42 -19.42
C ILE A 440 2.79 18.78 -20.07
N ARG A 441 3.83 19.46 -19.58
CA ARG A 441 4.30 20.73 -20.14
C ARG A 441 4.76 20.57 -21.59
N LEU A 442 5.52 19.52 -21.90
CA LEU A 442 5.90 19.18 -23.28
C LEU A 442 4.69 19.09 -24.20
N MET A 443 3.62 18.41 -23.75
CA MET A 443 2.40 18.28 -24.55
C MET A 443 1.67 19.60 -24.78
N ASP A 444 1.62 20.46 -23.78
CA ASP A 444 1.06 21.80 -23.93
C ASP A 444 1.85 22.61 -24.98
N HIS A 445 3.18 22.52 -25.00
CA HIS A 445 4.03 23.18 -25.98
C HIS A 445 3.85 22.57 -27.38
N ILE A 446 3.68 21.25 -27.51
CA ILE A 446 3.34 20.58 -28.79
C ILE A 446 1.99 21.09 -29.32
N VAL A 447 0.96 21.18 -28.47
CA VAL A 447 -0.35 21.68 -28.87
C VAL A 447 -0.30 23.15 -29.31
N ARG A 448 0.54 23.97 -28.68
CA ARG A 448 0.78 25.36 -29.06
C ARG A 448 1.69 25.53 -30.27
N LYS A 449 2.31 24.46 -30.75
CA LYS A 449 3.29 24.44 -31.83
C LYS A 449 4.53 25.29 -31.55
N ASP A 450 4.94 25.35 -30.29
CA ASP A 450 6.13 26.08 -29.86
C ASP A 450 7.39 25.19 -29.98
N ALA A 451 8.06 25.25 -31.12
CA ALA A 451 9.21 24.41 -31.42
C ALA A 451 10.38 24.60 -30.45
N SER A 452 10.62 25.83 -29.99
CA SER A 452 11.71 26.13 -29.05
C SER A 452 11.44 25.52 -27.68
N ALA A 453 10.24 25.69 -27.17
CA ALA A 453 9.85 25.14 -25.88
C ALA A 453 9.78 23.60 -25.91
N VAL A 454 9.29 23.00 -27.02
CA VAL A 454 9.30 21.52 -27.21
C VAL A 454 10.73 20.98 -27.22
N LYS A 455 11.68 21.66 -27.89
CA LYS A 455 13.09 21.31 -27.89
C LYS A 455 13.66 21.33 -26.47
N GLU A 456 13.47 22.42 -25.73
CA GLU A 456 13.95 22.55 -24.35
C GLU A 456 13.40 21.47 -23.42
N ASP A 457 12.09 21.17 -23.52
CA ASP A 457 11.47 20.12 -22.73
C ASP A 457 11.99 18.73 -23.06
N LEU A 458 12.18 18.41 -24.36
CA LEU A 458 12.73 17.12 -24.77
C LEU A 458 14.20 16.95 -24.32
N GLU A 459 15.04 17.99 -24.48
CA GLU A 459 16.43 17.96 -24.01
C GLU A 459 16.51 17.79 -22.51
N HIS A 460 15.68 18.49 -21.73
CA HIS A 460 15.60 18.35 -20.27
C HIS A 460 15.16 16.92 -19.85
N LEU A 461 14.16 16.33 -20.53
CA LEU A 461 13.71 14.97 -20.28
C LEU A 461 14.80 13.93 -20.62
N MET A 462 15.60 14.18 -21.66
CA MET A 462 16.75 13.34 -22.01
C MET A 462 17.92 13.47 -21.03
N GLU A 463 18.13 14.65 -20.45
CA GLU A 463 19.18 14.87 -19.44
C GLU A 463 18.92 14.12 -18.13
N SER A 464 17.66 14.06 -17.69
CA SER A 464 17.23 13.38 -16.48
C SER A 464 17.24 11.84 -16.60
N GLY A 465 17.25 11.30 -17.84
CA GLY A 465 17.31 9.86 -18.09
C GLY A 465 18.77 9.34 -18.08
N SER A 466 19.03 8.19 -17.44
CA SER A 466 20.33 7.57 -17.46
C SER A 466 20.58 6.80 -18.77
N TYR A 467 21.73 7.04 -19.41
CA TYR A 467 22.30 6.33 -20.57
C TYR A 467 21.50 6.36 -21.88
N LEU A 468 21.63 7.49 -22.61
CA LEU A 468 21.23 7.61 -24.01
C LEU A 468 22.39 7.30 -25.01
N ASP A 469 23.57 6.94 -24.51
CA ASP A 469 24.68 6.58 -25.38
C ASP A 469 24.39 5.29 -26.15
N GLY A 470 24.34 5.39 -27.49
CA GLY A 470 24.04 4.26 -28.39
C GLY A 470 22.57 4.00 -28.68
N TRP A 471 21.70 4.98 -28.51
CA TRP A 471 20.31 4.84 -28.92
C TRP A 471 20.17 4.88 -30.45
N HIS A 472 19.53 3.86 -31.01
CA HIS A 472 19.12 3.79 -32.41
C HIS A 472 17.71 4.40 -32.57
N GLU A 473 17.35 4.74 -33.79
CA GLU A 473 16.07 5.34 -34.17
C GLU A 473 14.85 4.66 -33.51
N GLN A 474 14.82 3.32 -33.50
CA GLN A 474 13.72 2.57 -32.90
C GLN A 474 13.58 2.82 -31.38
N ARG A 475 14.67 3.08 -30.68
CA ARG A 475 14.67 3.35 -29.24
C ARG A 475 14.17 4.76 -28.93
N TYR A 476 14.51 5.76 -29.76
CA TYR A 476 13.91 7.10 -29.66
C TYR A 476 12.42 7.07 -30.00
N LYS A 477 11.98 6.27 -31.00
CA LYS A 477 10.57 6.07 -31.31
C LYS A 477 9.80 5.48 -30.13
N GLN A 478 10.35 4.46 -29.47
CA GLN A 478 9.74 3.87 -28.28
C GLN A 478 9.65 4.85 -27.13
N TRP A 479 10.74 5.55 -26.83
CA TRP A 479 10.79 6.56 -25.77
C TRP A 479 9.79 7.70 -26.03
N PHE A 480 9.77 8.25 -27.23
CA PHE A 480 8.85 9.31 -27.59
C PHE A 480 7.37 8.84 -27.55
N SER A 481 7.11 7.64 -28.00
CA SER A 481 5.80 7.00 -27.88
C SER A 481 5.37 6.83 -26.41
N GLN A 482 6.30 6.55 -25.50
CA GLN A 482 6.04 6.51 -24.06
C GLN A 482 5.65 7.89 -23.52
N LEU A 483 6.35 8.97 -23.90
CA LEU A 483 6.00 10.34 -23.51
C LEU A 483 4.58 10.71 -23.97
N LEU A 484 4.23 10.37 -25.20
CA LEU A 484 2.87 10.59 -25.74
C LEU A 484 1.82 9.80 -24.96
N ALA A 485 2.14 8.56 -24.65
CA ALA A 485 1.24 7.67 -23.94
C ALA A 485 1.02 8.10 -22.47
N ILE A 486 2.03 8.65 -21.78
CA ILE A 486 1.86 9.29 -20.45
C ILE A 486 0.78 10.38 -20.50
N ASN A 487 0.62 11.06 -21.63
CA ASN A 487 -0.42 12.05 -21.86
C ASN A 487 -1.74 11.48 -22.42
N GLY A 488 -1.91 10.17 -22.44
CA GLY A 488 -3.14 9.53 -22.87
C GLY A 488 -3.33 9.49 -24.38
N TYR A 489 -2.25 9.58 -25.15
CA TYR A 489 -2.30 9.34 -26.57
C TYR A 489 -2.07 7.85 -26.86
N ILE A 490 -2.89 7.29 -27.74
CA ILE A 490 -2.69 5.93 -28.27
C ILE A 490 -1.82 6.07 -29.51
N THR A 491 -0.56 5.62 -29.44
CA THR A 491 0.41 5.71 -30.52
C THR A 491 0.32 4.47 -31.43
N VAL A 492 0.34 4.70 -32.73
CA VAL A 492 0.54 3.65 -33.74
C VAL A 492 1.86 3.97 -34.45
N THR A 493 2.83 3.09 -34.27
CA THR A 493 4.13 3.23 -34.94
C THR A 493 4.11 2.54 -36.30
N GLU A 494 4.84 3.11 -37.26
CA GLU A 494 5.07 2.53 -38.60
C GLU A 494 3.80 2.25 -39.43
N ARG A 495 2.80 3.12 -39.34
CA ARG A 495 1.56 2.97 -40.15
C ARG A 495 1.75 3.52 -41.57
N GLU A 496 1.24 2.79 -42.56
CA GLU A 496 1.15 3.29 -43.92
C GLU A 496 0.12 4.43 -44.02
N VAL A 497 0.57 5.61 -44.44
CA VAL A 497 -0.28 6.79 -44.65
C VAL A 497 0.09 7.43 -45.98
N GLY A 498 -0.85 7.61 -46.87
CA GLY A 498 -0.59 8.16 -48.20
C GLY A 498 0.28 7.23 -49.07
N ILE A 499 1.45 7.71 -49.49
CA ILE A 499 2.39 6.97 -50.36
C ILE A 499 3.58 6.41 -49.54
N GLY A 500 3.64 6.65 -48.22
CA GLY A 500 4.76 6.24 -47.38
C GLY A 500 4.35 5.76 -45.97
N ARG A 501 5.35 5.45 -45.14
CA ARG A 501 5.22 5.07 -43.75
C ARG A 501 5.64 6.23 -42.85
N SER A 502 4.81 6.62 -41.91
CA SER A 502 5.19 7.58 -40.88
C SER A 502 5.69 6.86 -39.64
N ASP A 503 6.56 7.52 -38.88
CA ASP A 503 7.20 6.93 -37.70
C ASP A 503 6.20 6.79 -36.54
N ILE A 504 5.46 7.85 -36.22
CA ILE A 504 4.46 7.83 -35.14
C ILE A 504 3.21 8.58 -35.60
N ILE A 505 2.07 7.90 -35.51
CA ILE A 505 0.75 8.50 -35.68
C ILE A 505 -0.02 8.35 -34.40
N VAL A 506 -0.71 9.42 -34.03
CA VAL A 506 -1.66 9.42 -32.93
C VAL A 506 -3.01 9.83 -33.47
N GLU A 507 -3.98 8.94 -33.41
CA GLU A 507 -5.36 9.24 -33.80
C GLU A 507 -6.05 10.12 -32.76
N ARG A 508 -7.10 10.83 -33.17
CA ARG A 508 -7.89 11.68 -32.26
C ARG A 508 -8.46 10.85 -31.10
N TYR A 509 -8.13 11.24 -29.88
CA TYR A 509 -8.67 10.60 -28.68
C TYR A 509 -9.29 11.64 -27.75
N LYS A 510 -10.59 11.54 -27.48
CA LYS A 510 -11.38 12.51 -26.69
C LYS A 510 -11.22 13.93 -27.27
N ASN A 511 -10.78 14.89 -26.48
CA ASN A 511 -10.63 16.32 -26.85
C ASN A 511 -9.21 16.68 -27.31
N LYS A 512 -8.33 15.69 -27.55
CA LYS A 512 -6.93 15.92 -27.94
C LYS A 512 -6.77 15.91 -29.46
N PRO A 513 -5.95 16.81 -30.02
CA PRO A 513 -5.71 16.81 -31.47
C PRO A 513 -4.91 15.58 -31.88
N PRO A 514 -5.13 15.04 -33.08
CA PRO A 514 -4.29 14.00 -33.62
C PRO A 514 -2.87 14.54 -33.91
N LEU A 515 -1.86 13.67 -33.75
CA LEU A 515 -0.45 14.03 -33.99
C LEU A 515 0.13 13.16 -35.09
N LEU A 516 1.01 13.75 -35.89
CA LEU A 516 1.82 13.06 -36.89
C LEU A 516 3.27 13.49 -36.72
N ILE A 517 4.15 12.53 -36.43
CA ILE A 517 5.51 12.79 -36.03
C ILE A 517 6.46 11.99 -36.90
N GLU A 518 7.44 12.64 -37.47
CA GLU A 518 8.55 12.03 -38.19
C GLU A 518 9.83 12.20 -37.36
N LEU A 519 10.53 11.11 -37.11
CA LEU A 519 11.72 11.04 -36.29
C LEU A 519 12.94 10.82 -37.17
N LYS A 520 14.02 11.55 -36.92
CA LYS A 520 15.32 11.35 -37.51
C LYS A 520 16.36 11.21 -36.40
N VAL A 521 17.34 10.38 -36.61
CA VAL A 521 18.40 10.14 -35.64
C VAL A 521 19.73 10.15 -36.35
N LEU A 522 20.65 10.98 -35.87
CA LEU A 522 22.04 10.98 -36.31
C LEU A 522 22.86 9.99 -35.47
N ASP A 523 23.80 9.35 -36.11
CA ASP A 523 24.77 8.50 -35.42
C ASP A 523 25.65 9.32 -34.47
N ALA A 524 26.15 8.68 -33.42
CA ALA A 524 26.92 9.34 -32.38
C ALA A 524 28.24 9.98 -32.93
N GLU A 525 28.73 9.49 -34.05
CA GLU A 525 29.93 9.93 -34.72
C GLU A 525 29.68 11.03 -35.79
N ASP A 526 28.39 11.31 -36.09
CA ASP A 526 28.03 12.36 -37.06
C ASP A 526 28.29 13.77 -36.52
N ASP A 527 28.48 14.72 -37.45
CA ASP A 527 28.61 16.13 -37.13
C ASP A 527 27.30 16.67 -36.54
N PRO A 528 27.29 17.19 -35.30
CA PRO A 528 26.09 17.74 -34.64
C PRO A 528 25.37 18.83 -35.44
N THR A 529 26.07 19.55 -36.32
CA THR A 529 25.49 20.62 -37.14
C THR A 529 24.46 20.09 -38.16
N ARG A 530 24.53 18.81 -38.52
CA ARG A 530 23.61 18.16 -39.45
C ARG A 530 22.19 17.94 -38.88
N ILE A 531 22.01 18.12 -37.57
CA ILE A 531 20.70 17.92 -36.93
C ILE A 531 19.62 18.83 -37.57
N THR A 532 19.98 20.02 -37.99
CA THR A 532 19.08 20.97 -38.66
C THR A 532 18.69 20.47 -40.06
N ASP A 533 19.61 19.87 -40.80
CA ASP A 533 19.35 19.29 -42.12
C ASP A 533 18.45 18.08 -42.03
N GLU A 534 18.62 17.24 -41.00
CA GLU A 534 17.82 16.04 -40.76
C GLU A 534 16.37 16.40 -40.35
N VAL A 535 16.15 17.41 -39.50
CA VAL A 535 14.78 17.85 -39.17
C VAL A 535 14.07 18.43 -40.39
N GLU A 536 14.81 19.11 -41.30
CA GLU A 536 14.25 19.59 -42.56
C GLU A 536 13.92 18.45 -43.53
N GLU A 537 14.74 17.41 -43.58
CA GLU A 537 14.44 16.21 -44.37
C GLU A 537 13.18 15.50 -43.86
N GLY A 538 13.03 15.33 -42.54
CA GLY A 538 11.80 14.80 -41.93
C GLY A 538 10.58 15.65 -42.31
N THR A 539 10.69 16.99 -42.27
CA THR A 539 9.61 17.88 -42.69
C THR A 539 9.26 17.71 -44.17
N ARG A 540 10.27 17.61 -45.06
CA ARG A 540 10.09 17.34 -46.51
C ARG A 540 9.42 16.00 -46.72
N GLN A 541 9.74 14.99 -45.93
CA GLN A 541 9.14 13.65 -46.03
C GLN A 541 7.64 13.68 -45.69
N ILE A 542 7.22 14.38 -44.63
CA ILE A 542 5.82 14.58 -44.29
C ILE A 542 5.06 15.22 -45.44
N ILE A 543 5.60 16.26 -46.07
CA ILE A 543 4.98 16.98 -47.18
C ILE A 543 4.92 16.12 -48.43
N LYS A 544 6.01 15.46 -48.81
CA LYS A 544 6.14 14.64 -50.02
C LYS A 544 5.21 13.43 -49.99
N ASN A 545 5.11 12.77 -48.86
CA ASN A 545 4.28 11.59 -48.68
C ASN A 545 2.78 11.91 -48.55
N GLY A 546 2.43 13.20 -48.50
CA GLY A 546 1.04 13.66 -48.50
C GLY A 546 0.28 13.30 -47.22
N TYR A 547 0.95 13.06 -46.13
CA TYR A 547 0.35 12.62 -44.87
C TYR A 547 -0.75 13.55 -44.37
N VAL A 548 -0.68 14.85 -44.65
CA VAL A 548 -1.64 15.89 -44.20
C VAL A 548 -2.77 16.17 -45.20
N ARG A 549 -2.72 15.61 -46.43
CA ARG A 549 -3.69 15.92 -47.48
C ARG A 549 -5.04 15.21 -47.35
N ASN A 550 -5.18 14.27 -46.44
CA ASN A 550 -6.43 13.55 -46.22
C ASN A 550 -7.41 14.40 -45.40
N ARG A 551 -8.64 14.67 -45.91
CA ARG A 551 -9.65 15.54 -45.26
C ARG A 551 -10.00 15.16 -43.81
N SER A 552 -9.72 13.95 -43.38
CA SER A 552 -9.89 13.51 -41.98
C SER A 552 -8.82 14.02 -41.01
N MET A 553 -7.77 14.70 -41.50
CA MET A 553 -6.62 15.16 -40.71
C MET A 553 -6.46 16.69 -40.69
N SER A 554 -7.51 17.47 -40.98
CA SER A 554 -7.43 18.95 -41.04
C SER A 554 -6.94 19.61 -39.74
N ASP A 555 -7.13 18.95 -38.59
CA ASP A 555 -6.76 19.43 -37.27
C ASP A 555 -5.51 18.73 -36.69
N THR A 556 -4.81 17.96 -37.53
CA THR A 556 -3.61 17.21 -37.10
C THR A 556 -2.41 18.15 -36.89
N ILE A 557 -1.76 18.01 -35.76
CA ILE A 557 -0.49 18.68 -35.49
C ILE A 557 0.62 17.80 -36.07
N ALA A 558 1.29 18.29 -37.13
CA ALA A 558 2.38 17.57 -37.79
C ALA A 558 3.71 18.27 -37.51
N PHE A 559 4.73 17.49 -37.14
CA PHE A 559 6.07 17.98 -36.91
C PHE A 559 7.13 16.91 -37.11
N SER A 560 8.37 17.35 -37.34
CA SER A 560 9.54 16.48 -37.36
C SER A 560 10.45 16.77 -36.16
N VAL A 561 11.11 15.73 -35.67
CA VAL A 561 12.12 15.81 -34.62
C VAL A 561 13.37 15.06 -35.04
N ALA A 562 14.52 15.72 -35.00
CA ALA A 562 15.81 15.08 -35.20
C ALA A 562 16.56 14.98 -33.85
N PHE A 563 17.17 13.83 -33.59
CA PHE A 563 17.94 13.57 -32.37
C PHE A 563 19.42 13.33 -32.67
N TRP A 564 20.26 13.88 -31.84
CA TRP A 564 21.70 13.56 -31.75
C TRP A 564 22.08 13.46 -30.28
N LYS A 565 22.30 12.28 -29.75
CA LYS A 565 22.54 12.05 -28.31
C LYS A 565 21.43 12.71 -27.45
N LYS A 566 21.79 13.61 -26.54
CA LYS A 566 20.84 14.34 -25.65
C LYS A 566 20.40 15.69 -26.24
N ARG A 567 20.59 15.94 -27.53
CA ARG A 567 20.13 17.14 -28.22
C ARG A 567 19.09 16.82 -29.27
N CYS A 568 18.22 17.75 -29.52
CA CYS A 568 17.23 17.61 -30.60
C CYS A 568 16.96 18.93 -31.31
N GLU A 569 16.40 18.83 -32.50
CA GLU A 569 15.78 19.93 -33.23
C GLU A 569 14.34 19.55 -33.60
N VAL A 570 13.44 20.56 -33.53
CA VAL A 570 12.00 20.36 -33.73
C VAL A 570 11.49 21.35 -34.76
N ARG A 571 10.64 20.86 -35.70
CA ARG A 571 10.02 21.74 -36.69
C ARG A 571 8.57 21.34 -36.94
N PHE A 572 7.66 22.28 -36.72
CA PHE A 572 6.23 22.14 -37.01
C PHE A 572 5.91 22.49 -38.46
N LEU A 573 4.86 21.88 -39.01
CA LEU A 573 4.30 22.18 -40.32
C LEU A 573 3.15 23.18 -40.22
#